data_ecc7b3cb55abdb2ad5d26c6463d37ff5
#
_entry.id   ecc7b3cb55abdb2ad5d26c6463d37ff5
#
_cell.length_a   1.000
_cell.length_b   1.000
_cell.length_c   1.000
_cell.angle_alpha   90.00
_cell.angle_beta   90.00
_cell.angle_gamma   90.00
#
_symmetry.space_group_name_H-M   'P 1'
#
loop_
_entity.id
_entity.type
_entity.pdbx_description
1 polymer ?
#
loop_
_entity_poly.entity_id
_entity_poly.type
_entity_poly.pdbx_seq_one_letter_code
_entity_poly.pdbx_strand_id
1 'polypeptide(L)'
;DGYLIPTVFNAGGPFWITGAHKEWVRIDDLDWDRTHTEAYIVLNPEASVAQLTEANCDLAADDVAAYAKIAERMFGQEIVYVEYSGMFGDTEKVAAAHDALDDATLFYGGGIHDYESANEMAAHSDVVVVGDLLHDEGVDAVRETVKGAKDA
;
A
#
# COMPACT_ATOMS: atom_id res chain seq x y z
N ASP A 1 -0.03 16.84 9.81
CA ASP A 1 -1.32 16.19 9.54
C ASP A 1 -1.72 16.45 8.09
N GLY A 2 -2.08 15.42 7.34
CA GLY A 2 -2.47 15.48 5.93
C GLY A 2 -3.47 14.38 5.56
N TYR A 3 -3.73 14.26 4.30
CA TYR A 3 -4.60 13.25 3.72
C TYR A 3 -3.78 12.37 2.79
N LEU A 4 -3.91 11.05 2.92
CA LEU A 4 -3.39 10.07 1.98
C LEU A 4 -4.53 9.64 1.05
N ILE A 5 -4.33 9.76 -0.25
CA ILE A 5 -5.36 9.51 -1.26
C ILE A 5 -4.91 8.38 -2.17
N PRO A 6 -5.57 7.20 -2.08
CA PRO A 6 -5.19 6.05 -2.86
C PRO A 6 -5.54 6.19 -4.35
N THR A 7 -4.62 5.76 -5.19
CA THR A 7 -4.80 5.58 -6.64
C THR A 7 -4.49 4.14 -6.97
N VAL A 8 -5.47 3.35 -7.41
CA VAL A 8 -5.28 1.90 -7.63
C VAL A 8 -4.72 1.63 -9.01
N PHE A 9 -3.41 1.38 -9.09
CA PHE A 9 -2.67 1.27 -10.35
C PHE A 9 -3.02 0.02 -11.15
N ASN A 10 -3.34 -1.08 -10.49
CA ASN A 10 -3.75 -2.34 -11.11
C ASN A 10 -5.27 -2.53 -11.15
N ALA A 11 -6.06 -1.44 -11.05
CA ALA A 11 -7.52 -1.48 -11.18
C ALA A 11 -7.97 -1.95 -12.57
N GLY A 12 -9.14 -2.57 -12.65
CA GLY A 12 -9.75 -3.07 -13.89
C GLY A 12 -10.19 -1.97 -14.87
N GLY A 13 -10.18 -0.70 -14.44
CA GLY A 13 -10.56 0.42 -15.31
C GLY A 13 -10.05 1.77 -14.82
N PRO A 14 -10.06 2.80 -15.69
CA PRO A 14 -9.46 4.11 -15.41
C PRO A 14 -10.19 4.92 -14.34
N PHE A 15 -11.39 4.50 -13.93
CA PHE A 15 -12.16 5.22 -12.93
C PHE A 15 -11.42 5.33 -11.60
N TRP A 16 -10.78 4.25 -11.16
CA TRP A 16 -10.04 4.18 -9.90
C TRP A 16 -8.59 4.69 -9.98
N ILE A 17 -8.16 5.07 -11.20
CA ILE A 17 -6.85 5.72 -11.41
C ILE A 17 -7.01 7.25 -11.47
N THR A 18 -8.00 7.75 -12.22
CA THR A 18 -8.20 9.19 -12.42
C THR A 18 -9.65 9.62 -12.33
N GLY A 19 -10.62 8.76 -12.64
CA GLY A 19 -12.03 9.10 -12.75
C GLY A 19 -12.64 9.58 -11.43
N ALA A 20 -12.45 8.81 -10.35
CA ALA A 20 -12.94 9.15 -9.02
C ALA A 20 -12.29 10.44 -8.49
N HIS A 21 -10.97 10.59 -8.69
CA HIS A 21 -10.25 11.80 -8.30
C HIS A 21 -10.75 13.05 -9.03
N LYS A 22 -11.02 12.92 -10.33
CA LYS A 22 -11.60 14.02 -11.13
C LYS A 22 -12.97 14.46 -10.58
N GLU A 23 -13.85 13.51 -10.20
CA GLU A 23 -15.14 13.87 -9.60
C GLU A 23 -14.98 14.52 -8.23
N TRP A 24 -14.06 14.03 -7.40
CA TRP A 24 -13.76 14.62 -6.10
C TRP A 24 -13.25 16.06 -6.24
N VAL A 25 -12.22 16.29 -7.05
CA VAL A 25 -11.66 17.63 -7.30
C VAL A 25 -12.71 18.61 -7.86
N ARG A 26 -13.73 18.11 -8.58
CA ARG A 26 -14.81 18.93 -9.14
C ARG A 26 -15.79 19.46 -8.09
N ILE A 27 -15.95 18.75 -6.98
CA ILE A 27 -16.99 19.03 -5.97
C ILE A 27 -16.43 19.58 -4.65
N ASP A 28 -15.11 19.48 -4.45
CA ASP A 28 -14.46 19.84 -3.20
C ASP A 28 -13.30 20.82 -3.43
N ASP A 29 -13.06 21.70 -2.47
CA ASP A 29 -11.93 22.64 -2.47
C ASP A 29 -10.80 22.04 -1.62
N LEU A 30 -9.82 21.48 -2.29
CA LEU A 30 -8.78 20.67 -1.66
C LEU A 30 -7.60 21.52 -1.17
N ASP A 31 -7.15 21.21 0.03
CA ASP A 31 -5.87 21.72 0.55
C ASP A 31 -4.71 20.88 -0.04
N TRP A 32 -4.20 21.32 -1.18
CA TRP A 32 -3.15 20.59 -1.90
C TRP A 32 -1.84 20.49 -1.12
N ASP A 33 -1.53 21.43 -0.23
CA ASP A 33 -0.33 21.39 0.60
C ASP A 33 -0.38 20.26 1.66
N ARG A 34 -1.58 19.73 1.89
CA ARG A 34 -1.84 18.65 2.84
C ARG A 34 -2.34 17.36 2.19
N THR A 35 -2.43 17.32 0.87
CA THR A 35 -2.94 16.17 0.13
C THR A 35 -1.79 15.43 -0.53
N HIS A 36 -1.57 14.17 -0.12
CA HIS A 36 -0.56 13.29 -0.66
C HIS A 36 -1.27 12.12 -1.36
N THR A 37 -0.79 11.79 -2.55
CA THR A 37 -1.29 10.62 -3.28
C THR A 37 -0.42 9.41 -3.01
N GLU A 38 -1.04 8.24 -2.97
CA GLU A 38 -0.34 6.97 -2.83
C GLU A 38 -0.75 6.00 -3.95
N ALA A 39 0.24 5.37 -4.57
CA ALA A 39 0.02 4.38 -5.59
C ALA A 39 -0.28 3.03 -4.97
N TYR A 40 -1.54 2.59 -4.98
CA TYR A 40 -1.95 1.28 -4.51
C TYR A 40 -1.71 0.21 -5.58
N ILE A 41 -1.03 -0.87 -5.17
CA ILE A 41 -0.90 -2.13 -5.91
C ILE A 41 -1.59 -3.19 -5.05
N VAL A 42 -2.81 -3.56 -5.43
CA VAL A 42 -3.69 -4.44 -4.65
C VAL A 42 -3.44 -5.89 -5.04
N LEU A 43 -3.07 -6.73 -4.08
CA LEU A 43 -2.63 -8.10 -4.34
C LEU A 43 -3.47 -9.19 -3.64
N ASN A 44 -4.35 -8.82 -2.68
CA ASN A 44 -5.32 -9.76 -2.14
C ASN A 44 -6.66 -9.67 -2.90
N PRO A 45 -7.07 -10.68 -3.69
CA PRO A 45 -8.32 -10.66 -4.44
C PRO A 45 -9.58 -10.65 -3.54
N GLU A 46 -9.46 -11.09 -2.28
CA GLU A 46 -10.56 -11.10 -1.31
C GLU A 46 -10.74 -9.74 -0.60
N ALA A 47 -9.78 -8.84 -0.74
CA ALA A 47 -9.87 -7.50 -0.15
C ALA A 47 -11.01 -6.70 -0.77
N SER A 48 -11.72 -5.93 0.05
CA SER A 48 -12.85 -5.10 -0.42
C SER A 48 -12.44 -4.12 -1.54
N VAL A 49 -11.22 -3.58 -1.45
CA VAL A 49 -10.66 -2.69 -2.46
C VAL A 49 -10.43 -3.42 -3.79
N ALA A 50 -9.97 -4.69 -3.76
CA ALA A 50 -9.79 -5.48 -4.97
C ALA A 50 -11.12 -5.72 -5.69
N GLN A 51 -12.15 -6.11 -4.93
CA GLN A 51 -13.48 -6.36 -5.45
C GLN A 51 -14.14 -5.07 -6.00
N LEU A 52 -14.02 -3.97 -5.26
CA LEU A 52 -14.57 -2.68 -5.66
C LEU A 52 -13.93 -2.13 -6.94
N THR A 53 -12.62 -2.30 -7.08
CA THR A 53 -11.84 -1.71 -8.18
C THR A 53 -11.60 -2.69 -9.33
N GLU A 54 -12.07 -3.93 -9.19
CA GLU A 54 -11.80 -5.03 -10.14
C GLU A 54 -10.30 -5.19 -10.41
N ALA A 55 -9.48 -5.04 -9.33
CA ALA A 55 -8.03 -5.05 -9.46
C ALA A 55 -7.52 -6.40 -9.96
N ASN A 56 -6.56 -6.38 -10.89
CA ASN A 56 -5.84 -7.58 -11.30
C ASN A 56 -4.81 -7.95 -10.22
N CYS A 57 -5.18 -8.85 -9.30
CA CYS A 57 -4.32 -9.31 -8.21
C CYS A 57 -3.37 -10.45 -8.60
N ASP A 58 -3.55 -11.05 -9.78
CA ASP A 58 -2.69 -12.14 -10.29
C ASP A 58 -1.47 -11.55 -11.01
N LEU A 59 -0.55 -10.99 -10.22
CA LEU A 59 0.66 -10.33 -10.67
C LEU A 59 1.90 -11.13 -10.22
N ALA A 60 2.87 -11.31 -11.13
CA ALA A 60 4.19 -11.81 -10.77
C ALA A 60 5.01 -10.69 -10.06
N ALA A 61 6.13 -11.05 -9.43
CA ALA A 61 7.00 -10.09 -8.76
C ALA A 61 7.50 -8.99 -9.73
N ASP A 62 7.84 -9.37 -10.97
CA ASP A 62 8.26 -8.42 -12.01
C ASP A 62 7.14 -7.43 -12.40
N ASP A 63 5.88 -7.85 -12.39
CA ASP A 63 4.74 -6.97 -12.64
C ASP A 63 4.57 -5.95 -11.51
N VAL A 64 4.70 -6.41 -10.25
CA VAL A 64 4.62 -5.53 -9.07
C VAL A 64 5.74 -4.51 -9.09
N ALA A 65 6.97 -4.93 -9.36
CA ALA A 65 8.13 -4.06 -9.55
C ALA A 65 7.90 -3.03 -10.68
N ALA A 66 7.32 -3.45 -11.80
CA ALA A 66 7.00 -2.56 -12.91
C ALA A 66 5.95 -1.51 -12.53
N TYR A 67 4.89 -1.89 -11.80
CA TYR A 67 3.91 -0.94 -11.28
C TYR A 67 4.53 0.06 -10.31
N ALA A 68 5.36 -0.39 -9.37
CA ALA A 68 6.08 0.49 -8.44
C ALA A 68 6.93 1.50 -9.20
N LYS A 69 7.70 1.06 -10.18
CA LYS A 69 8.58 1.92 -10.98
C LYS A 69 7.82 2.94 -11.82
N ILE A 70 6.72 2.57 -12.47
CA ILE A 70 5.92 3.55 -13.24
C ILE A 70 5.21 4.53 -12.31
N ALA A 71 4.75 4.10 -11.13
CA ALA A 71 4.16 4.99 -10.14
C ALA A 71 5.13 6.10 -9.74
N GLU A 72 6.36 5.75 -9.39
CA GLU A 72 7.41 6.72 -9.07
C GLU A 72 7.82 7.55 -10.28
N ARG A 73 8.26 6.92 -11.38
CA ARG A 73 8.95 7.59 -12.48
C ARG A 73 8.05 8.28 -13.49
N MET A 74 6.86 7.74 -13.75
CA MET A 74 5.93 8.32 -14.73
C MET A 74 4.86 9.20 -14.07
N PHE A 75 4.45 8.86 -12.85
CA PHE A 75 3.38 9.56 -12.15
C PHE A 75 3.86 10.43 -10.99
N GLY A 76 5.14 10.33 -10.61
CA GLY A 76 5.72 11.16 -9.55
C GLY A 76 5.16 10.86 -8.17
N GLN A 77 4.74 9.62 -7.93
CA GLN A 77 4.23 9.21 -6.63
C GLN A 77 5.39 9.12 -5.62
N GLU A 78 5.23 9.77 -4.49
CA GLU A 78 6.18 9.73 -3.38
C GLU A 78 5.95 8.52 -2.47
N ILE A 79 4.76 7.90 -2.56
CA ILE A 79 4.36 6.73 -1.79
C ILE A 79 3.83 5.66 -2.73
N VAL A 80 4.39 4.47 -2.61
CA VAL A 80 3.86 3.25 -3.22
C VAL A 80 3.37 2.33 -2.11
N TYR A 81 2.17 1.80 -2.24
CA TYR A 81 1.54 0.97 -1.23
C TYR A 81 1.22 -0.41 -1.80
N VAL A 82 1.87 -1.45 -1.28
CA VAL A 82 1.52 -2.84 -1.57
C VAL A 82 0.47 -3.31 -0.59
N GLU A 83 -0.73 -3.59 -1.11
CA GLU A 83 -1.95 -3.80 -0.34
C GLU A 83 -2.36 -5.27 -0.32
N TYR A 84 -2.36 -5.85 0.88
CA TYR A 84 -2.73 -7.24 1.15
C TYR A 84 -3.78 -7.38 2.27
N SER A 85 -4.59 -6.38 2.55
CA SER A 85 -5.59 -6.42 3.64
C SER A 85 -6.28 -7.77 3.76
N GLY A 86 -6.28 -8.31 4.99
CA GLY A 86 -6.89 -9.59 5.32
C GLY A 86 -5.99 -10.82 5.18
N MET A 87 -4.76 -10.68 4.66
CA MET A 87 -3.79 -11.78 4.60
C MET A 87 -2.35 -11.25 4.66
N PHE A 88 -1.42 -12.09 5.14
CA PHE A 88 0.00 -11.81 5.04
C PHE A 88 0.48 -11.96 3.59
N GLY A 89 1.22 -10.99 3.10
CA GLY A 89 1.61 -10.90 1.69
C GLY A 89 2.83 -11.74 1.33
N ASP A 90 3.07 -11.81 0.03
CA ASP A 90 4.24 -12.46 -0.56
C ASP A 90 5.45 -11.53 -0.46
N THR A 91 6.42 -11.90 0.37
CA THR A 91 7.65 -11.12 0.63
C THR A 91 8.49 -10.91 -0.63
N GLU A 92 8.49 -11.86 -1.58
CA GLU A 92 9.20 -11.72 -2.85
C GLU A 92 8.62 -10.57 -3.68
N LYS A 93 7.30 -10.42 -3.72
CA LYS A 93 6.62 -9.33 -4.44
C LYS A 93 6.87 -7.97 -3.79
N VAL A 94 6.86 -7.93 -2.45
CA VAL A 94 7.15 -6.71 -1.69
C VAL A 94 8.61 -6.29 -1.89
N ALA A 95 9.55 -7.22 -1.77
CA ALA A 95 10.97 -6.97 -2.05
C ALA A 95 11.21 -6.48 -3.47
N ALA A 96 10.55 -7.08 -4.47
CA ALA A 96 10.66 -6.65 -5.87
C ALA A 96 10.12 -5.22 -6.08
N ALA A 97 9.04 -4.83 -5.40
CA ALA A 97 8.55 -3.47 -5.42
C ALA A 97 9.57 -2.50 -4.80
N HIS A 98 10.12 -2.84 -3.63
CA HIS A 98 11.13 -2.03 -2.93
C HIS A 98 12.38 -1.83 -3.78
N ASP A 99 12.94 -2.91 -4.34
CA ASP A 99 14.15 -2.87 -5.17
C ASP A 99 13.96 -2.07 -6.47
N ALA A 100 12.72 -1.89 -6.92
CA ALA A 100 12.40 -1.11 -8.13
C ALA A 100 12.31 0.40 -7.89
N LEU A 101 12.18 0.85 -6.64
CA LEU A 101 12.06 2.25 -6.25
C LEU A 101 13.44 2.87 -6.02
N ASP A 102 13.55 4.17 -6.31
CA ASP A 102 14.76 4.94 -6.08
C ASP A 102 14.59 5.94 -4.91
N ASP A 103 13.50 6.70 -4.89
CA ASP A 103 13.25 7.77 -3.93
C ASP A 103 11.89 7.63 -3.21
N ALA A 104 10.91 6.94 -3.83
CA ALA A 104 9.59 6.77 -3.25
C ALA A 104 9.62 5.82 -2.05
N THR A 105 8.77 6.11 -1.06
CA THR A 105 8.64 5.30 0.15
C THR A 105 7.69 4.12 -0.08
N LEU A 106 8.13 2.90 0.20
CA LEU A 106 7.28 1.72 0.11
C LEU A 106 6.52 1.48 1.41
N PHE A 107 5.19 1.54 1.33
CA PHE A 107 4.28 1.13 2.38
C PHE A 107 3.81 -0.30 2.11
N TYR A 108 3.69 -1.08 3.15
CA TYR A 108 3.08 -2.40 3.12
C TYR A 108 1.94 -2.50 4.14
N GLY A 109 0.78 -3.01 3.73
CA GLY A 109 -0.33 -3.32 4.62
C GLY A 109 -0.98 -4.66 4.31
N GLY A 110 -1.13 -5.50 5.34
CA GLY A 110 -1.79 -6.79 5.26
C GLY A 110 -1.24 -7.83 6.23
N GLY A 111 -2.11 -8.44 7.04
CA GLY A 111 -1.81 -9.60 7.86
C GLY A 111 -0.71 -9.46 8.91
N ILE A 112 -0.37 -8.23 9.30
CA ILE A 112 0.58 -7.99 10.39
C ILE A 112 -0.14 -8.11 11.72
N HIS A 113 0.22 -9.08 12.55
CA HIS A 113 -0.48 -9.39 13.79
C HIS A 113 0.44 -9.67 14.99
N ASP A 114 1.77 -9.76 14.79
CA ASP A 114 2.75 -10.00 15.84
C ASP A 114 4.12 -9.41 15.51
N TYR A 115 5.09 -9.64 16.41
CA TYR A 115 6.47 -9.23 16.23
C TYR A 115 7.10 -9.85 14.98
N GLU A 116 6.91 -11.16 14.79
CA GLU A 116 7.56 -11.93 13.73
C GLU A 116 7.08 -11.47 12.34
N SER A 117 5.77 -11.33 12.15
CA SER A 117 5.21 -10.85 10.87
C SER A 117 5.63 -9.41 10.55
N ALA A 118 5.72 -8.56 11.58
CA ALA A 118 6.20 -7.18 11.41
C ALA A 118 7.69 -7.13 11.06
N ASN A 119 8.52 -7.93 11.73
CA ASN A 119 9.97 -8.00 11.47
C ASN A 119 10.25 -8.53 10.06
N GLU A 120 9.59 -9.62 9.66
CA GLU A 120 9.76 -10.21 8.34
C GLU A 120 9.42 -9.20 7.23
N MET A 121 8.30 -8.50 7.33
CA MET A 121 7.85 -7.60 6.27
C MET A 121 8.60 -6.26 6.27
N ALA A 122 9.02 -5.76 7.43
CA ALA A 122 9.83 -4.55 7.54
C ALA A 122 11.23 -4.69 6.92
N ALA A 123 11.73 -5.91 6.78
CA ALA A 123 12.98 -6.17 6.03
C ALA A 123 12.84 -5.90 4.51
N HIS A 124 11.61 -5.74 4.00
CA HIS A 124 11.30 -5.58 2.59
C HIS A 124 10.48 -4.32 2.27
N SER A 125 10.19 -3.47 3.28
CA SER A 125 9.41 -2.24 3.11
C SER A 125 9.89 -1.15 4.06
N ASP A 126 9.68 0.12 3.72
CA ASP A 126 10.05 1.26 4.55
C ASP A 126 9.05 1.47 5.69
N VAL A 127 7.78 1.17 5.44
CA VAL A 127 6.69 1.38 6.38
C VAL A 127 5.76 0.17 6.41
N VAL A 128 5.53 -0.37 7.59
CA VAL A 128 4.54 -1.41 7.85
C VAL A 128 3.28 -0.79 8.46
N VAL A 129 2.13 -1.02 7.83
CA VAL A 129 0.82 -0.51 8.27
C VAL A 129 0.06 -1.61 9.00
N VAL A 130 -0.35 -1.32 10.24
CA VAL A 130 -1.09 -2.23 11.11
C VAL A 130 -2.48 -1.63 11.38
N GLY A 131 -3.53 -2.31 10.98
CA GLY A 131 -4.92 -1.84 11.13
C GLY A 131 -5.73 -2.65 12.13
N ASP A 132 -6.23 -3.80 11.71
CA ASP A 132 -7.24 -4.58 12.45
C ASP A 132 -6.77 -5.01 13.85
N LEU A 133 -5.49 -5.33 14.01
CA LEU A 133 -4.90 -5.75 15.27
C LEU A 133 -5.19 -4.78 16.44
N LEU A 134 -5.22 -3.47 16.18
CA LEU A 134 -5.53 -2.47 17.20
C LEU A 134 -6.94 -2.65 17.77
N HIS A 135 -7.88 -3.00 16.90
CA HIS A 135 -9.29 -3.20 17.28
C HIS A 135 -9.53 -4.57 17.92
N ASP A 136 -8.81 -5.59 17.44
CA ASP A 136 -9.00 -6.97 17.86
C ASP A 136 -8.26 -7.29 19.17
N GLU A 137 -7.01 -6.85 19.32
CA GLU A 137 -6.12 -7.22 20.44
C GLU A 137 -5.59 -6.01 21.24
N GLY A 138 -5.82 -4.79 20.76
CA GLY A 138 -5.50 -3.57 21.48
C GLY A 138 -4.06 -3.09 21.33
N VAL A 139 -3.72 -2.05 22.10
CA VAL A 139 -2.46 -1.27 21.94
C VAL A 139 -1.21 -2.09 22.25
N ASP A 140 -1.27 -3.05 23.17
CA ASP A 140 -0.07 -3.81 23.56
C ASP A 140 0.36 -4.77 22.44
N ALA A 141 -0.58 -5.38 21.72
CA ALA A 141 -0.28 -6.17 20.52
C ALA A 141 0.39 -5.31 19.43
N VAL A 142 -0.13 -4.11 19.17
CA VAL A 142 0.48 -3.16 18.21
C VAL A 142 1.89 -2.74 18.66
N ARG A 143 2.18 -2.61 19.93
CA ARG A 143 3.54 -2.33 20.41
C ARG A 143 4.55 -3.43 20.08
N GLU A 144 4.13 -4.69 20.07
CA GLU A 144 4.99 -5.80 19.67
C GLU A 144 5.29 -5.73 18.17
N THR A 145 4.32 -5.38 17.32
CA THR A 145 4.59 -5.17 15.89
C THR A 145 5.55 -4.01 15.64
N VAL A 146 5.44 -2.92 16.41
CA VAL A 146 6.39 -1.79 16.33
C VAL A 146 7.82 -2.21 16.72
N LYS A 147 7.97 -3.10 17.70
CA LYS A 147 9.30 -3.64 18.05
C LYS A 147 9.84 -4.51 16.91
N GLY A 148 9.01 -5.43 16.40
CA GLY A 148 9.39 -6.28 15.27
C GLY A 148 9.89 -5.46 14.08
N ALA A 149 9.12 -4.44 13.67
CA ALA A 149 9.50 -3.58 12.55
C ALA A 149 10.77 -2.74 12.79
N LYS A 150 11.11 -2.43 14.03
CA LYS A 150 12.35 -1.68 14.36
C LYS A 150 13.60 -2.54 14.48
N ASP A 151 13.41 -3.85 14.68
CA ASP A 151 14.50 -4.81 14.84
C ASP A 151 14.86 -5.52 13.50
N ALA A 152 14.18 -5.17 12.39
CA ALA A 152 14.34 -5.71 11.04
C ALA A 152 15.62 -5.24 10.31
#